data_feae148b0e2fbda9a1724ed590c03e0f
#
_entry.id   feae148b0e2fbda9a1724ed590c03e0f
#
_cell.length_a   1.000
_cell.length_b   1.000
_cell.length_c   1.000
_cell.angle_alpha   90.00
_cell.angle_beta   90.00
_cell.angle_gamma   90.00
#
_symmetry.space_group_name_H-M   'P 1'
#
loop_
_entity.id
_entity.type
_entity.pdbx_description
1 polymer ?
#
loop_
_entity_poly.entity_id
_entity_poly.type
_entity_poly.pdbx_seq_one_letter_code
_entity_poly.pdbx_strand_id
1 'polypeptide(L)'
;VFYVWFDAPIGYISITACYTPEWEKWWKNPENVELYQFMGKDNVPFHTVMFPSALLGTGENWTLMKNISVTEYLNYESGKFSKTKGIGVFGNDAKATNIPADVWRYYLLSNRPEASDAVFTWGGLQIKHNNELLKNLGNFIYRVLSFIAKPEGAGYGSIIPEAPNADIHPLSQSLAETVGNLIQQYIDAMDKVKLKQGLKIAMA
;
A
#
# COMPACT_ATOMS: atom_id res chain seq x y z
N VAL A 1 8.92 6.55 38.55
CA VAL A 1 8.50 7.15 37.28
C VAL A 1 8.27 6.03 36.31
N PHE A 2 7.05 5.89 35.80
CA PHE A 2 6.73 4.90 34.77
C PHE A 2 7.14 5.44 33.41
N TYR A 3 7.86 4.65 32.64
CA TYR A 3 8.20 4.97 31.27
C TYR A 3 7.13 4.39 30.33
N VAL A 4 6.16 5.23 29.98
CA VAL A 4 4.93 4.83 29.26
C VAL A 4 5.22 4.06 27.95
N TRP A 5 6.30 4.38 27.27
CA TRP A 5 6.68 3.73 26.02
C TRP A 5 7.23 2.30 26.20
N PHE A 6 7.58 1.93 27.41
CA PHE A 6 7.90 0.54 27.72
C PHE A 6 6.64 -0.32 27.71
N ASP A 7 5.53 0.23 28.14
CA ASP A 7 4.23 -0.47 28.15
C ASP A 7 3.54 -0.45 26.78
N ALA A 8 3.76 0.59 25.97
CA ALA A 8 3.08 0.76 24.70
C ALA A 8 3.20 -0.44 23.72
N PRO A 9 4.36 -1.12 23.59
CA PRO A 9 4.49 -2.29 22.71
C PRO A 9 3.56 -3.45 23.02
N ILE A 10 3.15 -3.66 24.28
CA ILE A 10 2.22 -4.73 24.65
C ILE A 10 0.83 -4.54 24.00
N GLY A 11 0.53 -3.31 23.56
CA GLY A 11 -0.71 -2.99 22.85
C GLY A 11 -0.97 -3.86 21.64
N TYR A 12 0.05 -4.25 20.90
CA TYR A 12 -0.10 -5.12 19.72
C TYR A 12 -0.68 -6.47 20.12
N ILE A 13 -0.14 -7.09 21.17
CA ILE A 13 -0.59 -8.40 21.66
C ILE A 13 -1.97 -8.28 22.29
N SER A 14 -2.20 -7.27 23.15
CA SER A 14 -3.47 -7.06 23.82
C SER A 14 -4.60 -6.72 22.85
N ILE A 15 -4.35 -5.95 21.79
CA ILE A 15 -5.34 -5.69 20.74
C ILE A 15 -5.74 -6.99 20.04
N THR A 16 -4.77 -7.85 19.71
CA THR A 16 -5.06 -9.16 19.13
C THR A 16 -5.86 -10.04 20.09
N ALA A 17 -5.50 -10.04 21.38
CA ALA A 17 -6.22 -10.80 22.41
C ALA A 17 -7.65 -10.30 22.65
N CYS A 18 -7.90 -8.99 22.51
CA CYS A 18 -9.26 -8.44 22.55
C CYS A 18 -10.08 -8.81 21.30
N TYR A 19 -9.43 -9.01 20.16
CA TYR A 19 -10.10 -9.38 18.91
C TYR A 19 -10.44 -10.86 18.84
N THR A 20 -9.54 -11.73 19.31
CA THR A 20 -9.71 -13.19 19.24
C THR A 20 -9.08 -13.92 20.42
N PRO A 21 -9.76 -14.95 20.99
CA PRO A 21 -9.16 -15.81 22.00
C PRO A 21 -7.98 -16.65 21.44
N GLU A 22 -7.83 -16.74 20.12
CA GLU A 22 -6.76 -17.48 19.46
C GLU A 22 -5.49 -16.62 19.22
N TRP A 23 -5.33 -15.52 19.96
CA TRP A 23 -4.22 -14.58 19.79
C TRP A 23 -2.83 -15.23 19.86
N GLU A 24 -2.67 -16.32 20.62
CA GLU A 24 -1.41 -17.08 20.72
C GLU A 24 -1.01 -17.74 19.39
N LYS A 25 -1.96 -18.12 18.55
CA LYS A 25 -1.68 -18.66 17.21
C LYS A 25 -0.96 -17.64 16.32
N TRP A 26 -1.04 -16.37 16.64
CA TRP A 26 -0.36 -15.27 15.94
C TRP A 26 0.95 -14.88 16.65
N TRP A 27 0.89 -14.69 17.96
CA TRP A 27 2.00 -14.11 18.71
C TRP A 27 2.96 -15.13 19.30
N LYS A 28 2.55 -16.39 19.47
CA LYS A 28 3.38 -17.50 20.00
C LYS A 28 3.60 -18.61 18.96
N ASN A 29 3.72 -18.24 17.69
CA ASN A 29 3.84 -19.21 16.59
C ASN A 29 4.88 -18.76 15.54
N PRO A 30 6.15 -18.59 15.93
CA PRO A 30 7.20 -18.09 15.04
C PRO A 30 7.53 -19.01 13.87
N GLU A 31 7.15 -20.29 13.93
CA GLU A 31 7.39 -21.24 12.84
C GLU A 31 6.44 -21.04 11.65
N ASN A 32 5.22 -20.56 11.89
CA ASN A 32 4.19 -20.44 10.88
C ASN A 32 3.72 -18.99 10.65
N VAL A 33 4.17 -18.04 11.45
CA VAL A 33 3.77 -16.64 11.39
C VAL A 33 4.96 -15.73 11.15
N GLU A 34 4.87 -14.90 10.14
CA GLU A 34 5.84 -13.87 9.83
C GLU A 34 5.29 -12.50 10.23
N LEU A 35 5.98 -11.82 11.13
CA LEU A 35 5.59 -10.49 11.60
C LEU A 35 6.28 -9.40 10.75
N TYR A 36 5.47 -8.61 10.06
CA TYR A 36 5.90 -7.41 9.34
C TYR A 36 5.40 -6.17 10.08
N GLN A 37 6.30 -5.24 10.39
CA GLN A 37 5.96 -4.03 11.12
C GLN A 37 6.19 -2.79 10.25
N PHE A 38 5.20 -1.88 10.24
CA PHE A 38 5.23 -0.63 9.49
C PHE A 38 5.16 0.55 10.45
N MET A 39 6.08 1.51 10.31
CA MET A 39 6.16 2.63 11.26
C MET A 39 6.87 3.85 10.67
N GLY A 40 6.70 4.99 11.32
CA GLY A 40 7.56 6.15 11.11
C GLY A 40 8.91 5.98 11.83
N LYS A 41 9.92 6.67 11.37
CA LYS A 41 11.32 6.55 11.84
C LYS A 41 11.50 6.73 13.35
N ASP A 42 10.72 7.57 13.98
CA ASP A 42 10.82 7.84 15.42
C ASP A 42 10.47 6.62 16.29
N ASN A 43 9.73 5.67 15.74
CA ASN A 43 9.29 4.47 16.44
C ASN A 43 10.21 3.25 16.25
N VAL A 44 11.29 3.40 15.48
CA VAL A 44 12.23 2.31 15.22
C VAL A 44 12.82 1.72 16.50
N PRO A 45 13.36 2.50 17.45
CA PRO A 45 13.95 1.94 18.68
C PRO A 45 12.95 1.13 19.51
N PHE A 46 11.67 1.54 19.51
CA PHE A 46 10.63 0.85 20.28
C PHE A 46 10.29 -0.51 19.71
N HIS A 47 10.35 -0.67 18.40
CA HIS A 47 10.03 -1.90 17.70
C HIS A 47 11.22 -2.82 17.47
N THR A 48 12.44 -2.27 17.42
CA THR A 48 13.65 -3.07 17.15
C THR A 48 14.43 -3.41 18.41
N VAL A 49 14.23 -2.68 19.50
CA VAL A 49 14.93 -2.89 20.77
C VAL A 49 13.95 -3.18 21.89
N MET A 50 13.08 -2.23 22.26
CA MET A 50 12.26 -2.34 23.47
C MET A 50 11.25 -3.49 23.39
N PHE A 51 10.47 -3.57 22.33
CA PHE A 51 9.46 -4.61 22.16
C PHE A 51 10.06 -6.02 22.12
N PRO A 52 11.02 -6.34 21.25
CA PRO A 52 11.62 -7.66 21.24
C PRO A 52 12.35 -8.00 22.55
N SER A 53 13.00 -7.02 23.21
CA SER A 53 13.64 -7.26 24.51
C SER A 53 12.62 -7.60 25.60
N ALA A 54 11.47 -6.94 25.61
CA ALA A 54 10.39 -7.24 26.55
C ALA A 54 9.84 -8.66 26.34
N LEU A 55 9.64 -9.07 25.07
CA LEU A 55 9.17 -10.42 24.74
C LEU A 55 10.21 -11.49 25.10
N LEU A 56 11.45 -11.31 24.70
CA LEU A 56 12.55 -12.23 25.00
C LEU A 56 12.80 -12.38 26.51
N GLY A 57 12.61 -11.29 27.27
CA GLY A 57 12.74 -11.28 28.73
C GLY A 57 11.73 -12.18 29.45
N THR A 58 10.62 -12.57 28.82
CA THR A 58 9.66 -13.52 29.41
C THR A 58 10.15 -14.97 29.37
N GLY A 59 11.14 -15.29 28.54
CA GLY A 59 11.61 -16.65 28.30
C GLY A 59 10.66 -17.53 27.47
N GLU A 60 9.60 -16.95 26.92
CA GLU A 60 8.63 -17.66 26.08
C GLU A 60 8.98 -17.54 24.58
N ASN A 61 8.38 -18.42 23.76
CA ASN A 61 8.61 -18.46 22.32
C ASN A 61 7.66 -17.51 21.57
N TRP A 62 8.08 -16.29 21.37
CA TRP A 62 7.31 -15.25 20.70
C TRP A 62 7.60 -15.16 19.20
N THR A 63 6.58 -14.79 18.42
CA THR A 63 6.76 -14.38 17.03
C THR A 63 7.41 -12.99 17.01
N LEU A 64 8.70 -12.97 16.66
CA LEU A 64 9.47 -11.74 16.55
C LEU A 64 9.38 -11.15 15.15
N MET A 65 9.73 -9.89 15.02
CA MET A 65 9.73 -9.15 13.76
C MET A 65 10.66 -9.80 12.73
N LYS A 66 10.10 -10.18 11.57
CA LYS A 66 10.85 -10.63 10.40
C LYS A 66 11.28 -9.47 9.52
N ASN A 67 10.41 -8.48 9.36
CA ASN A 67 10.66 -7.34 8.50
C ASN A 67 10.11 -6.05 9.12
N ILE A 68 10.83 -4.95 8.89
CA ILE A 68 10.44 -3.61 9.30
C ILE A 68 10.42 -2.70 8.07
N SER A 69 9.32 -2.00 7.87
CA SER A 69 9.17 -1.01 6.82
C SER A 69 8.99 0.38 7.43
N VAL A 70 10.01 1.20 7.29
CA VAL A 70 10.10 2.51 7.92
C VAL A 70 9.77 3.61 6.91
N THR A 71 9.10 4.67 7.37
CA THR A 71 8.89 5.88 6.58
C THR A 71 9.57 7.07 7.24
N GLU A 72 10.11 7.94 6.41
CA GLU A 72 10.46 9.31 6.73
C GLU A 72 9.19 10.16 6.94
N TYR A 73 9.31 11.46 7.17
CA TYR A 73 8.16 12.32 7.39
C TYR A 73 7.41 12.66 6.09
N LEU A 74 6.09 12.77 6.21
CA LEU A 74 5.26 13.44 5.23
C LEU A 74 5.00 14.87 5.72
N ASN A 75 5.48 15.85 4.99
CA ASN A 75 5.23 17.27 5.24
C ASN A 75 4.00 17.74 4.46
N TYR A 76 3.46 18.91 4.80
CA TYR A 76 2.30 19.52 4.15
C TYR A 76 2.68 20.84 3.52
N GLU A 77 2.51 20.96 2.20
CA GLU A 77 2.83 22.19 1.44
C GLU A 77 4.24 22.72 1.80
N SER A 78 4.32 23.82 2.50
CA SER A 78 5.58 24.47 2.87
C SER A 78 6.07 24.14 4.30
N GLY A 79 5.41 23.20 5.00
CA GLY A 79 5.74 22.97 6.41
C GLY A 79 5.32 21.60 6.94
N LYS A 80 5.38 21.46 8.27
CA LYS A 80 4.95 20.24 8.96
C LYS A 80 3.46 20.24 9.21
N PHE A 81 2.85 19.05 9.18
CA PHE A 81 1.50 18.86 9.70
C PHE A 81 1.41 19.31 11.16
N SER A 82 0.40 20.08 11.51
CA SER A 82 0.16 20.52 12.87
C SER A 82 -1.31 20.56 13.19
N LYS A 83 -1.81 19.58 13.94
CA LYS A 83 -3.20 19.52 14.35
C LYS A 83 -3.60 20.72 15.23
N THR A 84 -2.72 21.14 16.13
CA THR A 84 -2.96 22.27 17.05
C THR A 84 -3.04 23.60 16.35
N LYS A 85 -2.36 23.75 15.19
CA LYS A 85 -2.37 24.97 14.37
C LYS A 85 -3.35 24.87 13.20
N GLY A 86 -4.07 23.77 13.04
CA GLY A 86 -4.96 23.54 11.90
C GLY A 86 -4.25 23.48 10.54
N ILE A 87 -2.95 23.16 10.54
CA ILE A 87 -2.15 23.05 9.31
C ILE A 87 -2.09 21.60 8.88
N GLY A 88 -2.70 21.29 7.75
CA GLY A 88 -2.72 19.93 7.19
C GLY A 88 -4.08 19.54 6.64
N VAL A 89 -4.14 18.31 6.13
CA VAL A 89 -5.37 17.61 5.76
C VAL A 89 -5.48 16.40 6.67
N PHE A 90 -6.53 16.37 7.47
CA PHE A 90 -6.81 15.27 8.39
C PHE A 90 -7.94 14.39 7.84
N GLY A 91 -8.23 13.25 8.48
CA GLY A 91 -9.18 12.30 7.94
C GLY A 91 -10.57 12.88 7.66
N ASN A 92 -11.06 13.78 8.52
CA ASN A 92 -12.34 14.45 8.30
C ASN A 92 -12.31 15.44 7.12
N ASP A 93 -11.18 16.15 6.94
CA ASP A 93 -10.99 17.07 5.83
C ASP A 93 -10.92 16.30 4.51
N ALA A 94 -10.14 15.21 4.49
CA ALA A 94 -10.08 14.33 3.33
C ALA A 94 -11.47 13.76 2.95
N LYS A 95 -12.25 13.34 3.94
CA LYS A 95 -13.63 12.88 3.73
C LYS A 95 -14.52 14.00 3.14
N ALA A 96 -14.39 15.23 3.63
CA ALA A 96 -15.18 16.37 3.17
C ALA A 96 -14.90 16.78 1.71
N THR A 97 -13.75 16.39 1.14
CA THR A 97 -13.43 16.64 -0.27
C THR A 97 -14.25 15.80 -1.24
N ASN A 98 -14.90 14.72 -0.77
CA ASN A 98 -15.57 13.72 -1.61
C ASN A 98 -14.65 13.02 -2.64
N ILE A 99 -13.32 13.19 -2.54
CA ILE A 99 -12.37 12.43 -3.35
C ILE A 99 -12.37 10.97 -2.85
N PRO A 100 -12.53 9.97 -3.74
CA PRO A 100 -12.53 8.57 -3.35
C PRO A 100 -11.28 8.18 -2.55
N ALA A 101 -11.46 7.32 -1.54
CA ALA A 101 -10.36 6.85 -0.69
C ALA A 101 -9.20 6.24 -1.49
N ASP A 102 -9.51 5.56 -2.61
CA ASP A 102 -8.51 4.94 -3.46
C ASP A 102 -7.57 5.95 -4.12
N VAL A 103 -8.07 7.14 -4.46
CA VAL A 103 -7.24 8.25 -4.99
C VAL A 103 -6.25 8.73 -3.93
N TRP A 104 -6.70 8.90 -2.68
CA TRP A 104 -5.85 9.24 -1.55
C TRP A 104 -4.79 8.17 -1.30
N ARG A 105 -5.20 6.91 -1.25
CA ARG A 105 -4.29 5.76 -1.05
C ARG A 105 -3.26 5.67 -2.17
N TYR A 106 -3.67 5.83 -3.41
CA TYR A 106 -2.78 5.84 -4.57
C TYR A 106 -1.74 6.95 -4.46
N TYR A 107 -2.18 8.19 -4.19
CA TYR A 107 -1.29 9.34 -4.08
C TYR A 107 -0.28 9.15 -2.94
N LEU A 108 -0.74 8.78 -1.75
CA LEU A 108 0.12 8.59 -0.58
C LEU A 108 1.12 7.46 -0.79
N LEU A 109 0.69 6.34 -1.38
CA LEU A 109 1.59 5.22 -1.64
C LEU A 109 2.62 5.55 -2.73
N SER A 110 2.20 6.22 -3.81
CA SER A 110 3.10 6.63 -4.89
C SER A 110 4.14 7.67 -4.45
N ASN A 111 3.83 8.46 -3.42
CA ASN A 111 4.72 9.45 -2.81
C ASN A 111 5.24 9.01 -1.44
N ARG A 112 5.19 7.69 -1.12
CA ARG A 112 5.63 7.18 0.16
C ARG A 112 7.05 7.65 0.47
N PRO A 113 7.31 8.28 1.65
CA PRO A 113 8.63 8.77 2.03
C PRO A 113 9.51 7.59 2.48
N GLU A 114 10.24 6.97 1.55
CA GLU A 114 11.05 5.78 1.83
C GLU A 114 12.51 6.12 2.11
N ALA A 115 13.11 7.02 1.35
CA ALA A 115 14.53 7.39 1.47
C ALA A 115 14.74 8.82 1.98
N SER A 116 13.73 9.66 1.89
CA SER A 116 13.74 11.06 2.34
C SER A 116 12.32 11.50 2.65
N ASP A 117 12.19 12.62 3.34
CA ASP A 117 10.90 13.25 3.60
C ASP A 117 10.17 13.52 2.27
N ALA A 118 8.86 13.32 2.27
CA ALA A 118 7.98 13.67 1.17
C ALA A 118 7.09 14.85 1.56
N VAL A 119 6.49 15.49 0.56
CA VAL A 119 5.58 16.61 0.76
C VAL A 119 4.24 16.28 0.13
N PHE A 120 3.16 16.42 0.90
CA PHE A 120 1.82 16.45 0.36
C PHE A 120 1.53 17.85 -0.19
N THR A 121 1.07 17.91 -1.44
CA THR A 121 0.55 19.12 -2.04
C THR A 121 -0.75 18.86 -2.77
N TRP A 122 -1.70 19.79 -2.74
CA TRP A 122 -2.95 19.69 -3.48
C TRP A 122 -2.72 19.63 -4.98
N GLY A 123 -1.79 20.44 -5.48
CA GLY A 123 -1.39 20.40 -6.89
C GLY A 123 -0.79 19.05 -7.28
N GLY A 124 0.03 18.45 -6.42
CA GLY A 124 0.60 17.11 -6.64
C GLY A 124 -0.47 16.04 -6.70
N LEU A 125 -1.45 16.05 -5.79
CA LEU A 125 -2.60 15.15 -5.80
C LEU A 125 -3.37 15.26 -7.12
N GLN A 126 -3.69 16.47 -7.54
CA GLN A 126 -4.42 16.74 -8.79
C GLN A 126 -3.65 16.25 -10.03
N ILE A 127 -2.35 16.55 -10.10
CA ILE A 127 -1.49 16.14 -11.22
C ILE A 127 -1.43 14.59 -11.30
N LYS A 128 -1.21 13.91 -10.20
CA LYS A 128 -1.16 12.44 -10.18
C LYS A 128 -2.51 11.82 -10.53
N HIS A 129 -3.59 12.31 -9.96
CA HIS A 129 -4.92 11.86 -10.30
C HIS A 129 -5.20 12.00 -11.80
N ASN A 130 -4.93 13.19 -12.38
CA ASN A 130 -5.23 13.44 -13.78
C ASN A 130 -4.33 12.65 -14.74
N ASN A 131 -3.04 12.56 -14.46
CA ASN A 131 -2.10 11.96 -15.40
C ASN A 131 -2.01 10.43 -15.27
N GLU A 132 -2.04 9.90 -14.05
CA GLU A 132 -1.84 8.47 -13.82
C GLU A 132 -3.16 7.72 -13.71
N LEU A 133 -4.13 8.18 -12.91
CA LEU A 133 -5.40 7.49 -12.77
C LEU A 133 -6.36 7.77 -13.92
N LEU A 134 -6.53 9.04 -14.32
CA LEU A 134 -7.48 9.38 -15.37
C LEU A 134 -6.91 9.12 -16.77
N LYS A 135 -5.75 9.71 -17.11
CA LYS A 135 -5.21 9.63 -18.48
C LYS A 135 -4.52 8.31 -18.79
N ASN A 136 -3.93 7.61 -17.82
CA ASN A 136 -3.34 6.30 -18.06
C ASN A 136 -4.40 5.22 -17.84
N LEU A 137 -4.67 4.84 -16.59
CA LEU A 137 -5.57 3.73 -16.26
C LEU A 137 -6.99 3.97 -16.79
N GLY A 138 -7.57 5.14 -16.55
CA GLY A 138 -8.93 5.47 -16.97
C GLY A 138 -9.09 5.45 -18.49
N ASN A 139 -8.15 6.00 -19.24
CA ASN A 139 -8.21 5.94 -20.71
C ASN A 139 -8.04 4.54 -21.25
N PHE A 140 -7.17 3.73 -20.65
CA PHE A 140 -7.03 2.33 -21.05
C PHE A 140 -8.36 1.58 -20.93
N ILE A 141 -8.96 1.62 -19.74
CA ILE A 141 -10.24 0.98 -19.46
C ILE A 141 -11.34 1.54 -20.38
N TYR A 142 -11.43 2.87 -20.49
CA TYR A 142 -12.44 3.52 -21.31
C TYR A 142 -12.34 3.12 -22.80
N ARG A 143 -11.14 3.07 -23.35
CA ARG A 143 -10.93 2.67 -24.76
C ARG A 143 -11.38 1.25 -25.02
N VAL A 144 -11.03 0.31 -24.15
CA VAL A 144 -11.42 -1.10 -24.30
C VAL A 144 -12.94 -1.24 -24.16
N LEU A 145 -13.52 -0.75 -23.07
CA LEU A 145 -14.93 -0.91 -22.79
C LEU A 145 -15.81 -0.15 -23.79
N SER A 146 -15.44 1.08 -24.17
CA SER A 146 -16.20 1.83 -25.16
C SER A 146 -16.14 1.20 -26.55
N PHE A 147 -15.04 0.54 -26.92
CA PHE A 147 -14.96 -0.20 -28.18
C PHE A 147 -15.90 -1.41 -28.16
N ILE A 148 -15.92 -2.16 -27.08
CA ILE A 148 -16.83 -3.31 -26.92
C ILE A 148 -18.30 -2.85 -26.90
N ALA A 149 -18.60 -1.73 -26.27
CA ALA A 149 -19.97 -1.22 -26.10
C ALA A 149 -20.59 -0.60 -27.35
N LYS A 150 -19.79 -0.24 -28.37
CA LYS A 150 -20.33 0.30 -29.63
C LYS A 150 -21.26 -0.69 -30.32
N PRO A 151 -22.28 -0.20 -31.09
CA PRO A 151 -23.17 -1.06 -31.87
C PRO A 151 -22.40 -1.98 -32.81
N GLU A 152 -23.01 -3.08 -33.16
CA GLU A 152 -22.48 -4.02 -34.18
C GLU A 152 -22.10 -3.30 -35.47
N GLY A 153 -20.94 -3.65 -36.04
CA GLY A 153 -20.34 -2.98 -37.20
C GLY A 153 -19.37 -1.85 -36.86
N ALA A 154 -19.50 -1.21 -35.65
CA ALA A 154 -18.50 -0.26 -35.11
C ALA A 154 -17.81 -0.76 -33.84
N GLY A 155 -18.35 -1.79 -33.24
CA GLY A 155 -17.88 -2.52 -32.06
C GLY A 155 -18.62 -3.84 -31.91
N TYR A 156 -18.86 -4.28 -30.69
CA TYR A 156 -19.39 -5.61 -30.39
C TYR A 156 -20.75 -5.59 -29.65
N GLY A 157 -21.49 -4.50 -29.70
CA GLY A 157 -22.83 -4.43 -29.11
C GLY A 157 -22.89 -4.77 -27.61
N SER A 158 -21.84 -4.44 -26.84
CA SER A 158 -21.67 -4.80 -25.40
C SER A 158 -21.50 -6.32 -25.15
N ILE A 159 -21.16 -7.10 -26.15
CA ILE A 159 -20.85 -8.52 -26.01
C ILE A 159 -19.35 -8.70 -26.18
N ILE A 160 -18.69 -9.42 -25.26
CA ILE A 160 -17.27 -9.78 -25.41
C ILE A 160 -17.21 -10.88 -26.49
N PRO A 161 -16.54 -10.62 -27.64
CA PRO A 161 -16.49 -11.57 -28.72
C PRO A 161 -15.64 -12.79 -28.37
N GLU A 162 -16.00 -13.94 -28.96
CA GLU A 162 -15.08 -15.07 -28.98
C GLU A 162 -13.88 -14.75 -29.88
N ALA A 163 -12.71 -15.10 -29.41
CA ALA A 163 -11.46 -14.88 -30.13
C ALA A 163 -10.71 -16.21 -30.33
N PRO A 164 -11.24 -17.09 -31.25
CA PRO A 164 -10.59 -18.36 -31.50
C PRO A 164 -9.16 -18.15 -32.00
N ASN A 165 -8.22 -18.94 -31.47
CA ASN A 165 -6.79 -18.85 -31.75
C ASN A 165 -6.11 -17.55 -31.31
N ALA A 166 -6.73 -16.77 -30.43
CA ALA A 166 -6.07 -15.57 -29.87
C ALA A 166 -4.80 -15.91 -29.09
N ASP A 167 -4.75 -17.05 -28.46
CA ASP A 167 -3.62 -17.59 -27.69
C ASP A 167 -2.36 -17.84 -28.54
N ILE A 168 -2.54 -18.22 -29.80
CA ILE A 168 -1.42 -18.47 -30.74
C ILE A 168 -1.05 -17.23 -31.57
N HIS A 169 -1.81 -16.14 -31.46
CA HIS A 169 -1.51 -14.91 -32.20
C HIS A 169 -0.25 -14.23 -31.63
N PRO A 170 0.73 -13.83 -32.47
CA PRO A 170 2.01 -13.28 -32.00
C PRO A 170 1.88 -12.08 -31.02
N LEU A 171 0.92 -11.19 -31.26
CA LEU A 171 0.66 -10.07 -30.36
C LEU A 171 0.14 -10.52 -28.98
N SER A 172 -0.73 -11.53 -28.94
CA SER A 172 -1.25 -12.08 -27.69
C SER A 172 -0.15 -12.77 -26.91
N GLN A 173 0.72 -13.52 -27.58
CA GLN A 173 1.87 -14.17 -26.94
C GLN A 173 2.85 -13.15 -26.38
N SER A 174 3.20 -12.12 -27.15
CA SER A 174 4.07 -11.04 -26.71
C SER A 174 3.48 -10.26 -25.53
N LEU A 175 2.16 -10.01 -25.56
CA LEU A 175 1.45 -9.37 -24.44
C LEU A 175 1.47 -10.26 -23.19
N ALA A 176 1.18 -11.55 -23.34
CA ALA A 176 1.17 -12.50 -22.23
C ALA A 176 2.57 -12.60 -21.56
N GLU A 177 3.62 -12.65 -22.38
CA GLU A 177 5.01 -12.64 -21.89
C GLU A 177 5.33 -11.35 -21.11
N THR A 178 4.98 -10.19 -21.70
CA THR A 178 5.20 -8.89 -21.07
C THR A 178 4.46 -8.77 -19.73
N VAL A 179 3.18 -9.14 -19.71
CA VAL A 179 2.36 -9.12 -18.49
C VAL A 179 2.90 -10.12 -17.46
N GLY A 180 3.29 -11.33 -17.88
CA GLY A 180 3.89 -12.34 -17.01
C GLY A 180 5.16 -11.83 -16.32
N ASN A 181 6.03 -11.17 -17.07
CA ASN A 181 7.24 -10.56 -16.54
C ASN A 181 6.95 -9.42 -15.55
N LEU A 182 5.96 -8.57 -15.83
CA LEU A 182 5.53 -7.51 -14.91
C LEU A 182 4.92 -8.07 -13.63
N ILE A 183 4.11 -9.11 -13.72
CA ILE A 183 3.54 -9.81 -12.56
C ILE A 183 4.65 -10.36 -11.67
N GLN A 184 5.65 -11.02 -12.24
CA GLN A 184 6.78 -11.55 -11.46
C GLN A 184 7.56 -10.43 -10.77
N GLN A 185 7.87 -9.36 -11.48
CA GLN A 185 8.52 -8.19 -10.89
C GLN A 185 7.69 -7.55 -9.77
N TYR A 186 6.36 -7.51 -9.93
CA TYR A 186 5.45 -7.02 -8.90
C TYR A 186 5.51 -7.88 -7.65
N ILE A 187 5.42 -9.20 -7.78
CA ILE A 187 5.52 -10.16 -6.68
C ILE A 187 6.86 -9.97 -5.96
N ASP A 188 7.97 -9.95 -6.69
CA ASP A 188 9.31 -9.77 -6.13
C ASP A 188 9.48 -8.44 -5.37
N ALA A 189 8.82 -7.38 -5.85
CA ALA A 189 8.83 -6.09 -5.18
C ALA A 189 7.98 -6.11 -3.89
N MET A 190 6.81 -6.75 -3.94
CA MET A 190 5.91 -6.84 -2.79
C MET A 190 6.49 -7.75 -1.70
N ASP A 191 7.10 -8.87 -2.04
CA ASP A 191 7.78 -9.77 -1.09
C ASP A 191 8.91 -9.06 -0.33
N LYS A 192 9.58 -8.12 -0.98
CA LYS A 192 10.61 -7.26 -0.38
C LYS A 192 10.05 -6.00 0.28
N VAL A 193 8.73 -5.88 0.38
CA VAL A 193 8.02 -4.71 0.95
C VAL A 193 8.39 -3.39 0.24
N LYS A 194 8.75 -3.45 -1.04
CA LYS A 194 9.04 -2.27 -1.87
C LYS A 194 7.74 -1.72 -2.47
N LEU A 195 6.86 -1.22 -1.62
CA LEU A 195 5.48 -0.88 -1.94
C LEU A 195 5.35 0.15 -3.06
N LYS A 196 6.17 1.19 -3.04
CA LYS A 196 6.19 2.23 -4.08
C LYS A 196 6.62 1.67 -5.45
N GLN A 197 7.60 0.77 -5.44
CA GLN A 197 8.05 0.08 -6.65
C GLN A 197 6.97 -0.86 -7.18
N GLY A 198 6.34 -1.65 -6.29
CA GLY A 198 5.23 -2.54 -6.65
C GLY A 198 4.09 -1.78 -7.31
N LEU A 199 3.67 -0.65 -6.72
CA LEU A 199 2.63 0.20 -7.32
C LEU A 199 3.04 0.72 -8.71
N LYS A 200 4.29 1.14 -8.88
CA LYS A 200 4.78 1.60 -10.19
C LYS A 200 4.74 0.50 -11.24
N ILE A 201 5.10 -0.73 -10.89
CA ILE A 201 5.05 -1.88 -11.80
C ILE A 201 3.60 -2.22 -12.17
N ALA A 202 2.69 -2.19 -11.20
CA ALA A 202 1.28 -2.47 -11.44
C ALA A 202 0.60 -1.45 -12.37
N MET A 203 1.16 -0.25 -12.51
CA MET A 203 0.66 0.82 -13.38
C MET A 203 1.39 0.91 -14.73
N ALA A 204 2.38 0.05 -14.98
CA ALA A 204 3.12 -0.02 -16.24
C ALA A 204 2.39 -0.84 -17.29
#